data_11b51e7eb4b8186bca9ff035de268b06
#
_entry.id   11b51e7eb4b8186bca9ff035de268b06
#
_cell.length_a   1.000
_cell.length_b   1.000
_cell.length_c   1.000
_cell.angle_alpha   90.00
_cell.angle_beta   90.00
_cell.angle_gamma   90.00
#
_symmetry.space_group_name_H-M   'P 1'
#
loop_
_entity.id
_entity.type
_entity.pdbx_description
1 polymer ?
#
loop_
_entity_poly.entity_id
_entity_poly.type
_entity_poly.pdbx_seq_one_letter_code
_entity_poly.pdbx_strand_id
1 'polypeptide(L)'
;AHGHSKGVMTAIKKIKEKYPNLQLIAGNVATGEATKDLIKAGVDAVKVGIGPGSICTTRVVTGVGVPQISSIIDCVKAAKEYEIPIIADGGIKYSGDITKALACGANVIMAGSLFAGTEESPGETIVFEGKQYKEYRGMGSLSAMKSGSSDRYFQNDTKKFVPEGVEGRVALKGYVGDVIYQLLGGLRSGMGYVGAGNLKELEEKSKFVKISPATLVENHPHDIQITRESPNY
;
A
#
# COMPACT_ATOMS: atom_id res chain seq x y z
N ALA A 1 -0.03 13.12 3.50
CA ALA A 1 0.22 11.92 4.29
C ALA A 1 -0.91 11.66 5.30
N HIS A 2 -1.74 12.64 5.60
CA HIS A 2 -2.72 12.62 6.67
C HIS A 2 -4.12 12.95 6.11
N GLY A 3 -4.83 11.91 5.67
CA GLY A 3 -6.13 12.06 4.98
C GLY A 3 -7.25 12.61 5.85
N HIS A 4 -7.21 12.37 7.17
CA HIS A 4 -8.24 12.84 8.12
C HIS A 4 -7.89 14.20 8.75
N SER A 5 -7.22 15.07 8.00
CA SER A 5 -6.92 16.43 8.45
C SER A 5 -8.00 17.42 8.02
N LYS A 6 -8.16 18.50 8.79
CA LYS A 6 -9.11 19.60 8.48
C LYS A 6 -8.89 20.18 7.07
N GLY A 7 -7.62 20.30 6.65
CA GLY A 7 -7.27 20.82 5.32
C GLY A 7 -7.77 19.91 4.20
N VAL A 8 -7.54 18.60 4.33
CA VAL A 8 -8.01 17.59 3.35
C VAL A 8 -9.54 17.58 3.30
N MET A 9 -10.23 17.54 4.45
CA MET A 9 -11.68 17.56 4.52
C MET A 9 -12.28 18.81 3.84
N THR A 10 -11.67 19.96 4.07
CA THR A 10 -12.10 21.22 3.43
C THR A 10 -11.85 21.20 1.91
N ALA A 11 -10.70 20.67 1.48
CA ALA A 11 -10.36 20.54 0.06
C ALA A 11 -11.35 19.63 -0.69
N ILE A 12 -11.69 18.46 -0.11
CA ILE A 12 -12.68 17.54 -0.68
C ILE A 12 -14.01 18.25 -0.93
N LYS A 13 -14.54 18.92 0.08
CA LYS A 13 -15.82 19.65 -0.03
C LYS A 13 -15.78 20.70 -1.13
N LYS A 14 -14.75 21.56 -1.16
CA LYS A 14 -14.59 22.61 -2.18
C LYS A 14 -14.44 22.03 -3.60
N ILE A 15 -13.72 20.91 -3.76
CA ILE A 15 -13.58 20.25 -5.06
C ILE A 15 -14.93 19.72 -5.53
N LYS A 16 -15.66 19.02 -4.65
CA LYS A 16 -16.98 18.46 -4.99
C LYS A 16 -18.04 19.52 -5.23
N GLU A 17 -18.01 20.63 -4.52
CA GLU A 17 -18.86 21.79 -4.79
C GLU A 17 -18.62 22.40 -6.18
N LYS A 18 -17.34 22.55 -6.55
CA LYS A 18 -16.96 23.14 -7.84
C LYS A 18 -17.06 22.17 -9.02
N TYR A 19 -16.79 20.88 -8.76
CA TYR A 19 -16.73 19.83 -9.77
C TYR A 19 -17.49 18.58 -9.30
N PRO A 20 -18.83 18.60 -9.24
CA PRO A 20 -19.64 17.53 -8.63
C PRO A 20 -19.45 16.16 -9.30
N ASN A 21 -19.18 16.15 -10.61
CA ASN A 21 -19.00 14.91 -11.38
C ASN A 21 -17.54 14.38 -11.39
N LEU A 22 -16.60 15.12 -10.79
CA LEU A 22 -15.22 14.66 -10.71
C LEU A 22 -15.10 13.51 -9.71
N GLN A 23 -14.57 12.38 -10.17
CA GLN A 23 -14.24 11.27 -9.26
C GLN A 23 -13.04 11.63 -8.41
N LEU A 24 -13.19 11.52 -7.09
CA LEU A 24 -12.21 11.96 -6.11
C LEU A 24 -11.83 10.81 -5.17
N ILE A 25 -10.56 10.48 -5.15
CA ILE A 25 -9.96 9.54 -4.20
C ILE A 25 -9.26 10.35 -3.10
N ALA A 26 -9.51 10.02 -1.85
CA ALA A 26 -8.81 10.65 -0.73
C ALA A 26 -8.23 9.63 0.25
N GLY A 27 -7.24 10.05 1.01
CA GLY A 27 -6.48 9.26 1.99
C GLY A 27 -5.10 9.90 2.28
N ASN A 28 -4.24 9.19 2.99
CA ASN A 28 -4.50 7.87 3.55
C ASN A 28 -5.15 7.98 4.94
N VAL A 29 -5.92 6.98 5.22
CA VAL A 29 -6.53 6.78 6.55
C VAL A 29 -6.27 5.34 7.02
N ALA A 30 -6.56 5.05 8.29
CA ALA A 30 -6.32 3.73 8.87
C ALA A 30 -7.48 3.24 9.75
N THR A 31 -8.56 4.03 9.88
CA THR A 31 -9.69 3.74 10.78
C THR A 31 -11.03 3.87 10.05
N GLY A 32 -12.02 3.11 10.50
CA GLY A 32 -13.38 3.20 9.99
C GLY A 32 -14.02 4.56 10.24
N GLU A 33 -13.73 5.22 11.36
CA GLU A 33 -14.19 6.58 11.65
C GLU A 33 -13.71 7.58 10.58
N ALA A 34 -12.41 7.62 10.34
CA ALA A 34 -11.84 8.49 9.31
C ALA A 34 -12.39 8.17 7.90
N THR A 35 -12.61 6.89 7.60
CA THR A 35 -13.24 6.45 6.34
C THR A 35 -14.65 7.02 6.20
N LYS A 36 -15.50 6.92 7.23
CA LYS A 36 -16.86 7.49 7.21
C LYS A 36 -16.85 9.01 7.01
N ASP A 37 -15.93 9.70 7.65
CA ASP A 37 -15.83 11.16 7.51
C ASP A 37 -15.41 11.59 6.11
N LEU A 38 -14.47 10.88 5.47
CA LEU A 38 -14.11 11.11 4.06
C LEU A 38 -15.30 10.85 3.13
N ILE A 39 -16.03 9.77 3.33
CA ILE A 39 -17.22 9.42 2.55
C ILE A 39 -18.28 10.53 2.67
N LYS A 40 -18.59 10.97 3.89
CA LYS A 40 -19.52 12.08 4.15
C LYS A 40 -19.07 13.41 3.52
N ALA A 41 -17.76 13.60 3.34
CA ALA A 41 -17.22 14.76 2.64
C ALA A 41 -17.39 14.69 1.12
N GLY A 42 -17.74 13.51 0.56
CA GLY A 42 -18.09 13.32 -0.85
C GLY A 42 -17.03 12.62 -1.70
N VAL A 43 -16.13 11.84 -1.14
CA VAL A 43 -15.17 11.06 -1.93
C VAL A 43 -15.82 9.85 -2.60
N ASP A 44 -15.28 9.44 -3.74
CA ASP A 44 -15.74 8.29 -4.52
C ASP A 44 -14.92 7.02 -4.22
N ALA A 45 -13.76 7.15 -3.57
CA ALA A 45 -12.96 6.04 -3.05
C ALA A 45 -12.09 6.50 -1.88
N VAL A 46 -11.77 5.57 -0.98
CA VAL A 46 -10.88 5.85 0.17
C VAL A 46 -9.61 5.00 0.07
N LYS A 47 -8.46 5.65 0.26
CA LYS A 47 -7.15 4.99 0.25
C LYS A 47 -6.66 4.77 1.69
N VAL A 48 -6.35 3.50 2.00
CA VAL A 48 -6.09 3.00 3.36
C VAL A 48 -4.65 2.55 3.50
N GLY A 49 -3.96 3.09 4.52
CA GLY A 49 -2.60 2.69 4.88
C GLY A 49 -1.80 3.83 5.48
N ILE A 50 -1.47 3.73 6.77
CA ILE A 50 -0.58 4.65 7.48
C ILE A 50 0.66 3.88 7.93
N GLY A 51 1.78 4.16 7.25
CA GLY A 51 3.09 3.60 7.55
C GLY A 51 3.38 2.16 7.12
N PRO A 52 2.60 1.46 6.27
CA PRO A 52 2.92 0.08 5.88
C PRO A 52 3.95 -0.01 4.76
N GLY A 53 4.28 1.07 4.07
CA GLY A 53 5.21 1.08 2.95
C GLY A 53 6.63 0.67 3.34
N SER A 54 7.34 -0.02 2.45
CA SER A 54 8.69 -0.56 2.70
C SER A 54 9.76 0.51 2.98
N ILE A 55 9.53 1.72 2.47
CA ILE A 55 10.40 2.89 2.61
C ILE A 55 9.85 3.92 3.60
N CYS A 56 8.73 3.61 4.27
CA CYS A 56 8.07 4.51 5.21
C CYS A 56 8.61 4.30 6.63
N THR A 57 8.97 5.39 7.30
CA THR A 57 9.39 5.38 8.70
C THR A 57 8.41 6.09 9.63
N THR A 58 7.23 6.46 9.14
CA THR A 58 6.20 7.17 9.95
C THR A 58 5.95 6.49 11.28
N ARG A 59 5.75 5.17 11.30
CA ARG A 59 5.46 4.42 12.55
C ARG A 59 6.59 4.50 13.57
N VAL A 60 7.84 4.53 13.10
CA VAL A 60 9.02 4.61 13.98
C VAL A 60 9.25 6.05 14.45
N VAL A 61 9.09 7.01 13.55
CA VAL A 61 9.37 8.43 13.83
C VAL A 61 8.27 9.06 14.68
N THR A 62 7.00 8.73 14.42
CA THR A 62 5.85 9.37 15.05
C THR A 62 5.17 8.51 16.11
N GLY A 63 5.42 7.20 16.13
CA GLY A 63 4.69 6.23 16.96
C GLY A 63 3.25 5.95 16.47
N VAL A 64 2.84 6.53 15.35
CA VAL A 64 1.47 6.40 14.81
C VAL A 64 1.41 5.39 13.67
N GLY A 65 0.39 4.55 13.68
CA GLY A 65 0.11 3.58 12.65
C GLY A 65 -0.80 2.45 13.13
N VAL A 66 -1.39 1.75 12.17
CA VAL A 66 -2.25 0.58 12.44
C VAL A 66 -1.78 -0.56 11.53
N PRO A 67 -1.75 -1.82 12.01
CA PRO A 67 -1.46 -2.97 11.14
C PRO A 67 -2.38 -3.00 9.93
N GLN A 68 -1.81 -3.24 8.73
CA GLN A 68 -2.52 -2.99 7.47
C GLN A 68 -3.80 -3.82 7.31
N ILE A 69 -3.78 -5.11 7.65
CA ILE A 69 -4.97 -5.96 7.58
C ILE A 69 -6.06 -5.46 8.53
N SER A 70 -5.71 -5.06 9.76
CA SER A 70 -6.67 -4.47 10.72
C SER A 70 -7.29 -3.18 10.18
N SER A 71 -6.47 -2.32 9.56
CA SER A 71 -6.96 -1.08 8.92
C SER A 71 -7.92 -1.38 7.77
N ILE A 72 -7.60 -2.34 6.90
CA ILE A 72 -8.45 -2.70 5.77
C ILE A 72 -9.80 -3.20 6.27
N ILE A 73 -9.82 -4.13 7.22
CA ILE A 73 -11.06 -4.69 7.79
C ILE A 73 -11.94 -3.59 8.38
N ASP A 74 -11.37 -2.69 9.18
CA ASP A 74 -12.11 -1.61 9.83
C ASP A 74 -12.68 -0.61 8.81
N CYS A 75 -11.85 -0.20 7.83
CA CYS A 75 -12.26 0.72 6.77
C CYS A 75 -13.30 0.13 5.82
N VAL A 76 -13.13 -1.15 5.41
CA VAL A 76 -14.10 -1.86 4.57
C VAL A 76 -15.45 -1.97 5.29
N LYS A 77 -15.46 -2.37 6.57
CA LYS A 77 -16.68 -2.41 7.37
C LYS A 77 -17.40 -1.07 7.40
N ALA A 78 -16.65 0.02 7.53
CA ALA A 78 -17.19 1.38 7.56
C ALA A 78 -17.72 1.87 6.20
N ALA A 79 -17.09 1.43 5.09
CA ALA A 79 -17.44 1.84 3.74
C ALA A 79 -18.58 1.02 3.11
N LYS A 80 -18.82 -0.18 3.62
CA LYS A 80 -19.74 -1.17 3.02
C LYS A 80 -21.16 -0.65 2.87
N GLU A 81 -21.68 0.07 3.86
CA GLU A 81 -23.03 0.65 3.83
C GLU A 81 -23.21 1.78 2.80
N TYR A 82 -22.10 2.35 2.34
CA TYR A 82 -22.06 3.45 1.36
C TYR A 82 -21.64 2.98 -0.04
N GLU A 83 -21.33 1.71 -0.20
CA GLU A 83 -20.80 1.11 -1.44
C GLU A 83 -19.55 1.83 -2.00
N ILE A 84 -18.77 2.47 -1.13
CA ILE A 84 -17.55 3.19 -1.52
C ILE A 84 -16.35 2.24 -1.53
N PRO A 85 -15.60 2.14 -2.65
CA PRO A 85 -14.47 1.23 -2.77
C PRO A 85 -13.28 1.65 -1.89
N ILE A 86 -12.58 0.64 -1.39
CA ILE A 86 -11.37 0.76 -0.58
C ILE A 86 -10.14 0.37 -1.41
N ILE A 87 -9.13 1.24 -1.41
CA ILE A 87 -7.82 1.01 -2.00
C ILE A 87 -6.85 0.66 -0.87
N ALA A 88 -6.34 -0.56 -0.82
CA ALA A 88 -5.32 -0.98 0.13
C ALA A 88 -3.93 -0.55 -0.35
N ASP A 89 -3.33 0.42 0.34
CA ASP A 89 -2.08 1.06 -0.05
C ASP A 89 -0.93 0.68 0.90
N GLY A 90 0.04 -0.05 0.37
CA GLY A 90 1.26 -0.43 1.07
C GLY A 90 1.17 -1.76 1.85
N GLY A 91 2.34 -2.21 2.32
CA GLY A 91 2.48 -3.47 3.04
C GLY A 91 2.44 -4.73 2.17
N ILE A 92 2.43 -4.57 0.85
CA ILE A 92 2.40 -5.67 -0.12
C ILE A 92 3.84 -6.03 -0.50
N LYS A 93 4.29 -7.22 -0.11
CA LYS A 93 5.61 -7.77 -0.43
C LYS A 93 5.53 -8.93 -1.42
N TYR A 94 4.52 -9.75 -1.29
CA TYR A 94 4.28 -10.97 -2.06
C TYR A 94 2.88 -10.98 -2.65
N SER A 95 2.64 -11.83 -3.64
CA SER A 95 1.30 -12.04 -4.22
C SER A 95 0.26 -12.50 -3.18
N GLY A 96 0.69 -13.28 -2.17
CA GLY A 96 -0.17 -13.68 -1.06
C GLY A 96 -0.69 -12.51 -0.22
N ASP A 97 0.03 -11.38 -0.16
CA ASP A 97 -0.45 -10.18 0.53
C ASP A 97 -1.57 -9.49 -0.26
N ILE A 98 -1.52 -9.56 -1.60
CA ILE A 98 -2.62 -9.11 -2.49
C ILE A 98 -3.87 -9.94 -2.19
N THR A 99 -3.73 -11.27 -2.17
CA THR A 99 -4.84 -12.18 -1.86
C THR A 99 -5.46 -11.86 -0.50
N LYS A 100 -4.64 -11.66 0.53
CA LYS A 100 -5.11 -11.30 1.88
C LYS A 100 -5.84 -9.95 1.92
N ALA A 101 -5.31 -8.93 1.27
CA ALA A 101 -5.94 -7.61 1.26
C ALA A 101 -7.30 -7.62 0.53
N LEU A 102 -7.39 -8.33 -0.62
CA LEU A 102 -8.65 -8.50 -1.35
C LEU A 102 -9.65 -9.37 -0.57
N ALA A 103 -9.18 -10.42 0.10
CA ALA A 103 -10.00 -11.25 0.98
C ALA A 103 -10.57 -10.48 2.18
N CYS A 104 -9.93 -9.39 2.61
CA CYS A 104 -10.46 -8.47 3.62
C CYS A 104 -11.50 -7.49 3.07
N GLY A 105 -11.82 -7.55 1.77
CA GLY A 105 -12.82 -6.68 1.13
C GLY A 105 -12.24 -5.43 0.46
N ALA A 106 -10.91 -5.26 0.37
CA ALA A 106 -10.34 -4.21 -0.46
C ALA A 106 -10.69 -4.46 -1.94
N ASN A 107 -10.99 -3.40 -2.68
CA ASN A 107 -11.36 -3.48 -4.10
C ASN A 107 -10.14 -3.31 -5.02
N VAL A 108 -9.15 -2.54 -4.57
CA VAL A 108 -7.96 -2.19 -5.34
C VAL A 108 -6.73 -2.27 -4.44
N ILE A 109 -5.60 -2.69 -5.02
CA ILE A 109 -4.30 -2.73 -4.35
C ILE A 109 -3.40 -1.65 -4.94
N MET A 110 -2.75 -0.87 -4.07
CA MET A 110 -1.64 0.01 -4.44
C MET A 110 -0.35 -0.54 -3.86
N ALA A 111 0.67 -0.70 -4.69
CA ALA A 111 1.97 -1.20 -4.30
C ALA A 111 3.09 -0.30 -4.84
N GLY A 112 4.10 -0.03 -4.03
CA GLY A 112 5.27 0.75 -4.43
C GLY A 112 6.46 -0.14 -4.74
N SER A 113 7.02 -0.81 -3.74
CA SER A 113 8.27 -1.58 -3.85
C SER A 113 8.21 -2.74 -4.85
N LEU A 114 7.03 -3.33 -5.08
CA LEU A 114 6.87 -4.38 -6.08
C LEU A 114 7.15 -3.89 -7.49
N PHE A 115 6.78 -2.64 -7.79
CA PHE A 115 6.95 -2.03 -9.11
C PHE A 115 8.20 -1.13 -9.21
N ALA A 116 8.78 -0.72 -8.09
CA ALA A 116 9.94 0.18 -8.07
C ALA A 116 11.16 -0.40 -8.80
N GLY A 117 11.31 -1.72 -8.84
CA GLY A 117 12.38 -2.42 -9.54
C GLY A 117 12.08 -2.75 -11.02
N THR A 118 10.97 -2.32 -11.58
CA THR A 118 10.65 -2.59 -12.99
C THR A 118 11.39 -1.63 -13.93
N GLU A 119 11.57 -2.04 -15.18
CA GLU A 119 12.20 -1.21 -16.23
C GLU A 119 11.47 0.12 -16.42
N GLU A 120 10.15 0.12 -16.34
CA GLU A 120 9.29 1.28 -16.55
C GLU A 120 9.28 2.24 -15.35
N SER A 121 9.80 1.82 -14.20
CA SER A 121 9.92 2.70 -13.03
C SER A 121 10.87 3.89 -13.32
N PRO A 122 10.56 5.11 -12.87
CA PRO A 122 11.34 6.30 -13.19
C PRO A 122 12.70 6.39 -12.49
N GLY A 123 13.01 5.51 -11.51
CA GLY A 123 14.30 5.49 -10.83
C GLY A 123 15.44 5.17 -11.79
N GLU A 124 16.62 5.75 -11.55
CA GLU A 124 17.82 5.44 -12.34
C GLU A 124 18.26 3.99 -12.12
N THR A 125 18.72 3.35 -13.20
CA THR A 125 19.32 2.02 -13.12
C THR A 125 20.80 2.16 -12.78
N ILE A 126 21.20 1.56 -11.67
CA ILE A 126 22.59 1.58 -11.18
C ILE A 126 23.14 0.15 -11.12
N VAL A 127 24.45 0.01 -11.33
CA VAL A 127 25.16 -1.25 -11.15
C VAL A 127 25.91 -1.20 -9.81
N PHE A 128 25.65 -2.20 -8.96
CA PHE A 128 26.32 -2.33 -7.68
C PHE A 128 26.67 -3.80 -7.43
N GLU A 129 27.93 -4.09 -7.14
CA GLU A 129 28.45 -5.45 -6.94
C GLU A 129 28.06 -6.43 -8.07
N GLY A 130 28.12 -5.96 -9.32
CA GLY A 130 27.78 -6.74 -10.52
C GLY A 130 26.30 -7.03 -10.74
N LYS A 131 25.40 -6.43 -9.96
CA LYS A 131 23.96 -6.55 -10.10
C LYS A 131 23.32 -5.22 -10.43
N GLN A 132 22.20 -5.26 -11.16
CA GLN A 132 21.44 -4.07 -11.52
C GLN A 132 20.36 -3.76 -10.47
N TYR A 133 20.21 -2.49 -10.15
CA TYR A 133 19.24 -1.96 -9.19
C TYR A 133 18.57 -0.73 -9.76
N LYS A 134 17.38 -0.42 -9.26
CA LYS A 134 16.69 0.85 -9.44
C LYS A 134 16.77 1.68 -8.16
N GLU A 135 17.01 2.99 -8.29
CA GLU A 135 16.83 3.90 -7.17
C GLU A 135 15.36 3.98 -6.76
N TYR A 136 15.13 3.97 -5.47
CA TYR A 136 13.79 4.04 -4.90
C TYR A 136 13.78 4.87 -3.63
N ARG A 137 12.90 5.87 -3.57
CA ARG A 137 12.79 6.77 -2.43
C ARG A 137 11.36 6.95 -1.96
N GLY A 138 11.18 7.12 -0.64
CA GLY A 138 9.91 7.48 -0.04
C GLY A 138 9.54 8.93 -0.28
N MET A 139 8.24 9.22 -0.37
CA MET A 139 7.73 10.59 -0.44
C MET A 139 8.14 11.43 0.79
N GLY A 140 8.32 10.80 1.96
CA GLY A 140 8.80 11.42 3.18
C GLY A 140 10.33 11.38 3.35
N SER A 141 11.10 10.95 2.34
CA SER A 141 12.56 11.01 2.37
C SER A 141 13.07 12.44 2.25
N LEU A 142 14.30 12.67 2.70
CA LEU A 142 14.89 14.00 2.71
C LEU A 142 14.99 14.60 1.29
N SER A 143 15.40 13.80 0.30
CA SER A 143 15.50 14.27 -1.09
C SER A 143 14.14 14.57 -1.70
N ALA A 144 13.13 13.73 -1.42
CA ALA A 144 11.76 13.96 -1.90
C ALA A 144 11.16 15.22 -1.28
N MET A 145 11.37 15.47 0.02
CA MET A 145 10.91 16.68 0.71
C MET A 145 11.56 17.94 0.13
N LYS A 146 12.86 17.89 -0.15
CA LYS A 146 13.57 18.99 -0.83
C LYS A 146 13.07 19.22 -2.26
N SER A 147 12.58 18.18 -2.93
CA SER A 147 12.04 18.23 -4.29
C SER A 147 10.54 18.62 -4.36
N GLY A 148 9.89 18.94 -3.23
CA GLY A 148 8.53 19.48 -3.19
C GLY A 148 7.49 18.66 -2.42
N SER A 149 7.84 17.48 -1.86
CA SER A 149 6.88 16.67 -1.10
C SER A 149 6.71 17.06 0.37
N SER A 150 7.35 18.15 0.82
CA SER A 150 7.29 18.63 2.21
C SER A 150 5.88 19.05 2.65
N ASP A 151 5.04 19.49 1.72
CA ASP A 151 3.63 19.85 1.96
C ASP A 151 2.80 18.67 2.48
N ARG A 152 3.08 17.43 2.02
CA ARG A 152 2.43 16.22 2.52
C ARG A 152 2.63 15.98 4.02
N TYR A 153 3.70 16.55 4.57
CA TYR A 153 4.14 16.36 5.96
C TYR A 153 4.02 17.64 6.78
N PHE A 154 3.32 18.67 6.27
CA PHE A 154 3.14 19.97 6.91
C PHE A 154 4.45 20.67 7.27
N GLN A 155 5.47 20.53 6.42
CA GLN A 155 6.83 21.03 6.67
C GLN A 155 7.31 22.04 5.62
N ASN A 156 6.42 22.82 4.99
CA ASN A 156 6.79 23.80 3.96
C ASN A 156 7.70 24.92 4.49
N ASP A 157 7.42 25.40 5.72
CA ASP A 157 8.09 26.57 6.30
C ASP A 157 9.10 26.19 7.39
N THR A 158 9.59 24.96 7.41
CA THR A 158 10.53 24.50 8.45
C THR A 158 11.97 24.76 8.06
N LYS A 159 12.80 25.19 9.03
CA LYS A 159 14.23 25.36 8.82
C LYS A 159 14.98 24.04 8.63
N LYS A 160 14.44 22.94 9.12
CA LYS A 160 15.02 21.60 9.04
C LYS A 160 13.91 20.56 8.96
N PHE A 161 13.97 19.70 7.92
CA PHE A 161 12.99 18.62 7.76
C PHE A 161 13.17 17.51 8.80
N VAL A 162 12.04 16.91 9.20
CA VAL A 162 11.97 15.64 9.95
C VAL A 162 11.44 14.58 8.98
N PRO A 163 12.31 13.78 8.35
CA PRO A 163 11.87 12.83 7.33
C PRO A 163 11.12 11.65 7.95
N GLU A 164 10.11 11.20 7.23
CA GLU A 164 9.29 10.00 7.54
C GLU A 164 9.45 8.91 6.47
N GLY A 165 10.57 8.90 5.77
CA GLY A 165 10.89 7.92 4.75
C GLY A 165 12.38 7.84 4.47
N VAL A 166 12.79 6.74 3.88
CA VAL A 166 14.18 6.47 3.49
C VAL A 166 14.35 6.46 1.99
N GLU A 167 15.61 6.50 1.58
CA GLU A 167 16.06 6.35 0.20
C GLU A 167 16.92 5.09 0.11
N GLY A 168 16.84 4.39 -0.99
CA GLY A 168 17.59 3.17 -1.20
C GLY A 168 17.51 2.68 -2.63
N ARG A 169 17.84 1.42 -2.82
CA ARG A 169 17.78 0.74 -4.10
C ARG A 169 17.04 -0.58 -3.97
N VAL A 170 16.37 -0.97 -5.03
CA VAL A 170 15.70 -2.28 -5.17
C VAL A 170 16.28 -3.02 -6.37
N ALA A 171 16.36 -4.33 -6.30
CA ALA A 171 16.86 -5.13 -7.41
C ALA A 171 16.00 -4.90 -8.67
N LEU A 172 16.65 -4.82 -9.83
CA LEU A 172 15.96 -4.78 -11.11
C LEU A 172 15.20 -6.09 -11.32
N LYS A 173 13.92 -6.00 -11.70
CA LYS A 173 12.99 -7.14 -11.84
C LYS A 173 12.54 -7.40 -13.28
N GLY A 174 13.04 -6.60 -14.25
CA GLY A 174 12.57 -6.65 -15.62
C GLY A 174 11.27 -5.86 -15.82
N TYR A 175 10.47 -6.28 -16.80
CA TYR A 175 9.28 -5.53 -17.21
C TYR A 175 8.09 -5.70 -16.27
N VAL A 176 7.32 -4.63 -16.10
CA VAL A 176 6.13 -4.60 -15.23
C VAL A 176 5.11 -5.68 -15.60
N GLY A 177 4.98 -5.99 -16.88
CA GLY A 177 4.07 -7.05 -17.36
C GLY A 177 4.39 -8.42 -16.75
N ASP A 178 5.67 -8.79 -16.68
CA ASP A 178 6.12 -10.06 -16.10
C ASP A 178 5.87 -10.08 -14.58
N VAL A 179 6.14 -8.96 -13.90
CA VAL A 179 5.86 -8.82 -12.46
C VAL A 179 4.38 -8.98 -12.18
N ILE A 180 3.51 -8.30 -12.95
CA ILE A 180 2.05 -8.42 -12.81
C ILE A 180 1.57 -9.84 -13.10
N TYR A 181 2.13 -10.51 -14.09
CA TYR A 181 1.78 -11.89 -14.42
C TYR A 181 2.01 -12.83 -13.22
N GLN A 182 3.17 -12.72 -12.55
CA GLN A 182 3.50 -13.50 -11.36
C GLN A 182 2.57 -13.17 -10.18
N LEU A 183 2.29 -11.89 -9.96
CA LEU A 183 1.39 -11.44 -8.88
C LEU A 183 -0.04 -11.96 -9.09
N LEU A 184 -0.56 -11.89 -10.31
CA LEU A 184 -1.88 -12.42 -10.66
C LEU A 184 -1.92 -13.94 -10.59
N GLY A 185 -0.82 -14.62 -10.94
CA GLY A 185 -0.67 -16.05 -10.78
C GLY A 185 -0.84 -16.49 -9.33
N GLY A 186 -0.16 -15.80 -8.40
CA GLY A 186 -0.27 -16.06 -6.97
C GLY A 186 -1.69 -15.76 -6.42
N LEU A 187 -2.32 -14.67 -6.86
CA LEU A 187 -3.72 -14.37 -6.51
C LEU A 187 -4.68 -15.49 -6.97
N ARG A 188 -4.55 -15.92 -8.24
CA ARG A 188 -5.39 -17.01 -8.78
C ARG A 188 -5.20 -18.32 -8.02
N SER A 189 -3.96 -18.65 -7.67
CA SER A 189 -3.67 -19.81 -6.83
C SER A 189 -4.35 -19.69 -5.46
N GLY A 190 -4.25 -18.54 -4.81
CA GLY A 190 -4.92 -18.26 -3.53
C GLY A 190 -6.44 -18.40 -3.62
N MET A 191 -7.03 -17.85 -4.67
CA MET A 191 -8.47 -18.02 -4.94
C MET A 191 -8.85 -19.49 -5.14
N GLY A 192 -8.01 -20.26 -5.84
CA GLY A 192 -8.19 -21.70 -6.02
C GLY A 192 -8.19 -22.47 -4.70
N TYR A 193 -7.24 -22.20 -3.80
CA TYR A 193 -7.21 -22.82 -2.47
C TYR A 193 -8.44 -22.51 -1.62
N VAL A 194 -8.99 -21.31 -1.75
CA VAL A 194 -10.22 -20.91 -1.03
C VAL A 194 -11.50 -21.41 -1.72
N GLY A 195 -11.41 -21.86 -2.97
CA GLY A 195 -12.55 -22.24 -3.79
C GLY A 195 -13.39 -21.03 -4.25
N ALA A 196 -12.76 -19.89 -4.48
CA ALA A 196 -13.39 -18.65 -4.90
C ALA A 196 -13.26 -18.45 -6.41
N GLY A 197 -14.38 -18.31 -7.13
CA GLY A 197 -14.45 -18.05 -8.55
C GLY A 197 -14.31 -16.56 -8.93
N ASN A 198 -14.47 -15.66 -7.97
CA ASN A 198 -14.39 -14.22 -8.12
C ASN A 198 -13.98 -13.55 -6.80
N LEU A 199 -13.71 -12.22 -6.82
CA LEU A 199 -13.24 -11.49 -5.63
C LEU A 199 -14.30 -11.41 -4.52
N LYS A 200 -15.58 -11.36 -4.86
CA LYS A 200 -16.66 -11.38 -3.87
C LYS A 200 -16.67 -12.71 -3.10
N GLU A 201 -16.56 -13.82 -3.81
CA GLU A 201 -16.44 -15.14 -3.19
C GLU A 201 -15.15 -15.28 -2.38
N LEU A 202 -14.05 -14.64 -2.79
CA LEU A 202 -12.81 -14.61 -2.03
C LEU A 202 -13.04 -13.93 -0.67
N GLU A 203 -13.72 -12.78 -0.62
CA GLU A 203 -14.10 -12.11 0.63
C GLU A 203 -15.00 -13.00 1.50
N GLU A 204 -16.04 -13.58 0.92
CA GLU A 204 -17.07 -14.35 1.65
C GLU A 204 -16.54 -15.67 2.21
N LYS A 205 -15.67 -16.37 1.46
CA LYS A 205 -15.18 -17.72 1.82
C LYS A 205 -13.91 -17.71 2.65
N SER A 206 -13.13 -16.63 2.61
CA SER A 206 -11.86 -16.55 3.31
C SER A 206 -12.03 -16.51 4.82
N LYS A 207 -11.13 -17.21 5.52
CA LYS A 207 -11.03 -17.18 6.98
C LYS A 207 -9.61 -16.81 7.38
N PHE A 208 -9.48 -15.83 8.26
CA PHE A 208 -8.20 -15.40 8.80
C PHE A 208 -7.94 -16.04 10.16
N VAL A 209 -6.70 -16.44 10.38
CA VAL A 209 -6.21 -16.88 11.68
C VAL A 209 -5.12 -15.92 12.15
N LYS A 210 -5.11 -15.60 13.43
CA LYS A 210 -4.04 -14.82 14.05
C LYS A 210 -2.83 -15.74 14.27
N ILE A 211 -1.69 -15.32 13.78
CA ILE A 211 -0.43 -16.09 13.86
C ILE A 211 0.55 -15.45 14.85
N SER A 212 1.53 -16.26 15.28
CA SER A 212 2.67 -15.83 16.07
C SER A 212 3.91 -15.60 15.18
N PRO A 213 4.97 -14.97 15.69
CA PRO A 213 6.26 -14.89 14.96
C PRO A 213 6.85 -16.24 14.57
N ALA A 214 6.59 -17.32 15.33
CA ALA A 214 7.04 -18.68 14.99
C ALA A 214 6.39 -19.17 13.68
N THR A 215 5.10 -18.93 13.49
CA THR A 215 4.40 -19.26 12.23
C THR A 215 4.96 -18.46 11.05
N LEU A 216 5.45 -17.25 11.28
CA LEU A 216 6.07 -16.47 10.20
C LEU A 216 7.32 -17.15 9.65
N VAL A 217 8.12 -17.79 10.50
CA VAL A 217 9.30 -18.59 10.09
C VAL A 217 8.85 -19.82 9.31
N GLU A 218 7.83 -20.55 9.81
CA GLU A 218 7.24 -21.72 9.14
C GLU A 218 6.67 -21.39 7.74
N ASN A 219 6.15 -20.18 7.53
CA ASN A 219 5.58 -19.76 6.25
C ASN A 219 6.61 -19.52 5.14
N HIS A 220 7.89 -19.43 5.48
CA HIS A 220 8.97 -19.29 4.52
C HIS A 220 9.73 -20.61 4.37
N PRO A 221 10.43 -20.84 3.24
CA PRO A 221 11.35 -21.96 3.15
C PRO A 221 12.34 -21.93 4.32
N HIS A 222 12.42 -23.05 5.06
CA HIS A 222 13.30 -23.20 6.21
C HIS A 222 14.03 -24.54 6.14
N ASP A 223 15.13 -24.66 6.87
CA ASP A 223 15.98 -25.87 6.91
C ASP A 223 16.53 -26.31 5.54
N ILE A 224 16.66 -25.37 4.59
CA ILE A 224 17.21 -25.58 3.26
C ILE A 224 18.03 -24.37 2.81
N GLN A 225 19.14 -24.63 2.12
CA GLN A 225 19.86 -23.59 1.39
C GLN A 225 19.25 -23.40 0.00
N ILE A 226 18.66 -22.24 -0.25
CA ILE A 226 18.07 -21.91 -1.55
C ILE A 226 19.21 -21.73 -2.57
N THR A 227 19.24 -22.55 -3.60
CA THR A 227 20.21 -22.45 -4.71
C THR A 227 19.63 -21.73 -5.93
N ARG A 228 18.29 -21.66 -6.02
CA ARG A 228 17.58 -20.93 -7.06
C ARG A 228 16.26 -20.41 -6.49
N GLU A 229 16.11 -19.10 -6.47
CA GLU A 229 14.86 -18.45 -6.07
C GLU A 229 13.78 -18.63 -7.16
N SER A 230 12.51 -18.70 -6.76
CA SER A 230 11.38 -18.64 -7.68
C SER A 230 11.07 -17.17 -8.03
N PRO A 231 10.52 -16.89 -9.24
CA PRO A 231 10.27 -15.52 -9.70
C PRO A 231 9.30 -14.72 -8.82
N ASN A 232 8.51 -15.41 -8.00
CA ASN A 232 7.46 -14.83 -7.15
C ASN A 232 7.77 -14.93 -5.65
N TYR A 233 9.02 -15.19 -5.30
CA TYR A 233 9.48 -15.28 -3.92
C TYR A 233 10.59 -14.26 -3.59
#